data_41799432173152fd905e50d26631e25b
#
_entry.id   41799432173152fd905e50d26631e25b
#
_cell.length_a   1.000
_cell.length_b   1.000
_cell.length_c   1.000
_cell.angle_alpha   90.00
_cell.angle_beta   90.00
_cell.angle_gamma   90.00
#
_symmetry.space_group_name_H-M   'P 1'
#
loop_
_entity.id
_entity.type
_entity.pdbx_description
1 polymer ?
#
loop_
_entity_poly.entity_id
_entity_poly.type
_entity_poly.pdbx_seq_one_letter_code
_entity_poly.pdbx_strand_id
1 'polypeptide(L)'
;MSRIMVENDNSIWRKVVMRIVSFNINGFRGMQNQGEVISEEKELYNNLNEFKTFIDGIQIKEEDVIILQEIPHKIWVNRIWEERSIFQKFKYVFGKDYTIFYPKFLIDSNQCTIALASKETNWTASKKNIIEYDRFHSFGNKLIEIEKGNDILLGVHINPKMWDMIENGLEREKVTFVVGDFNAYEERGEMKNKPSILRGLGYNSFIPSNVITYFDGESSVDNFYVNKDRILKHGLRIEVKKTESFISDHACCTLEI
;
A
#
# COMPACT_ATOMS: atom_id res chain seq x y z
N MET A 1 -18.58 -12.72 -7.27
CA MET A 1 -17.63 -11.62 -7.51
C MET A 1 -18.44 -10.34 -7.59
N SER A 2 -18.44 -9.54 -6.53
CA SER A 2 -19.11 -8.21 -6.56
C SER A 2 -18.06 -7.17 -6.99
N ARG A 3 -18.24 -6.64 -8.18
CA ARG A 3 -17.47 -5.54 -8.74
C ARG A 3 -18.22 -4.25 -8.43
N ILE A 4 -17.69 -3.42 -7.55
CA ILE A 4 -18.26 -2.10 -7.28
C ILE A 4 -17.50 -1.12 -8.18
N MET A 5 -18.21 -0.58 -9.18
CA MET A 5 -17.68 0.49 -10.03
C MET A 5 -18.32 1.80 -9.60
N VAL A 6 -17.52 2.78 -9.25
CA VAL A 6 -17.94 4.16 -9.06
C VAL A 6 -17.55 4.90 -10.35
N GLU A 7 -18.49 4.99 -11.31
CA GLU A 7 -18.28 5.73 -12.54
C GLU A 7 -18.72 7.19 -12.35
N ASN A 8 -17.80 8.12 -12.60
CA ASN A 8 -18.17 9.48 -13.02
C ASN A 8 -18.35 9.48 -14.53
N ASP A 9 -19.60 9.48 -14.96
CA ASP A 9 -20.04 9.31 -16.33
C ASP A 9 -19.60 10.51 -17.20
N ASN A 10 -18.62 10.28 -18.07
CA ASN A 10 -18.48 11.00 -19.34
C ASN A 10 -17.79 10.05 -20.33
N SER A 11 -18.58 9.45 -21.20
CA SER A 11 -18.23 8.43 -22.18
C SER A 11 -17.35 8.96 -23.33
N ILE A 12 -16.08 9.25 -23.00
CA ILE A 12 -14.99 9.24 -23.97
C ILE A 12 -14.02 8.19 -23.42
N TRP A 13 -13.79 7.12 -24.15
CA TRP A 13 -12.83 6.06 -23.82
C TRP A 13 -11.44 6.69 -23.63
N ARG A 14 -11.13 7.15 -22.40
CA ARG A 14 -9.82 7.65 -22.06
C ARG A 14 -8.91 6.45 -21.89
N LYS A 15 -7.80 6.47 -22.59
CA LYS A 15 -6.72 5.51 -22.40
C LYS A 15 -6.26 5.62 -20.94
N VAL A 16 -6.45 4.56 -20.16
CA VAL A 16 -5.84 4.47 -18.81
C VAL A 16 -4.34 4.64 -18.98
N VAL A 17 -3.81 5.68 -18.40
CA VAL A 17 -2.39 6.04 -18.53
C VAL A 17 -1.58 5.42 -17.40
N MET A 18 -2.17 5.27 -16.21
CA MET A 18 -1.48 4.78 -15.02
C MET A 18 -2.45 4.08 -14.07
N ARG A 19 -1.99 3.00 -13.47
CA ARG A 19 -2.68 2.34 -12.36
C ARG A 19 -1.82 2.38 -11.10
N ILE A 20 -2.45 2.71 -9.99
CA ILE A 20 -1.85 2.57 -8.67
C ILE A 20 -2.64 1.47 -7.95
N VAL A 21 -1.95 0.41 -7.56
CA VAL A 21 -2.54 -0.72 -6.83
C VAL A 21 -2.08 -0.65 -5.37
N SER A 22 -3.00 -0.87 -4.44
CA SER A 22 -2.69 -1.01 -3.01
C SER A 22 -3.17 -2.35 -2.51
N PHE A 23 -2.31 -3.06 -1.78
CA PHE A 23 -2.64 -4.36 -1.25
C PHE A 23 -1.85 -4.70 0.03
N ASN A 24 -2.54 -4.75 1.16
CA ASN A 24 -1.99 -5.32 2.38
C ASN A 24 -2.04 -6.85 2.26
N ILE A 25 -0.88 -7.50 2.33
CA ILE A 25 -0.75 -8.95 2.08
C ILE A 25 -0.78 -9.78 3.36
N ASN A 26 -1.07 -9.19 4.50
CA ASN A 26 -1.14 -9.87 5.80
C ASN A 26 0.06 -10.81 6.07
N GLY A 27 1.27 -10.40 5.69
CA GLY A 27 2.47 -11.18 5.94
C GLY A 27 2.53 -12.55 5.26
N PHE A 28 1.79 -12.77 4.17
CA PHE A 28 1.56 -14.05 3.49
C PHE A 28 0.79 -15.08 4.34
N ARG A 29 0.00 -14.63 5.31
CA ARG A 29 -0.80 -15.51 6.19
C ARG A 29 -2.20 -15.81 5.66
N GLY A 30 -2.59 -15.23 4.52
CA GLY A 30 -3.94 -15.34 4.00
C GLY A 30 -4.96 -14.68 4.93
N MET A 31 -6.05 -15.37 5.24
CA MET A 31 -7.10 -14.91 6.16
C MET A 31 -6.79 -15.16 7.64
N GLN A 32 -5.63 -15.72 7.97
CA GLN A 32 -5.30 -16.03 9.36
C GLN A 32 -5.01 -14.76 10.16
N ASN A 33 -5.57 -14.69 11.36
CA ASN A 33 -5.37 -13.57 12.28
C ASN A 33 -3.90 -13.40 12.66
N GLN A 34 -3.48 -12.15 12.92
CA GLN A 34 -2.10 -11.80 13.30
C GLN A 34 -1.58 -12.54 14.55
N GLY A 35 -2.47 -13.08 15.40
CA GLY A 35 -2.12 -13.88 16.57
C GLY A 35 -1.80 -15.34 16.28
N GLU A 36 -2.17 -15.86 15.12
CA GLU A 36 -1.86 -17.23 14.71
C GLU A 36 -0.50 -17.26 14.06
N VAL A 37 0.45 -17.89 14.73
CA VAL A 37 1.78 -18.11 14.17
C VAL A 37 1.65 -19.19 13.11
N ILE A 38 1.77 -18.82 11.82
CA ILE A 38 2.06 -19.83 10.80
C ILE A 38 3.46 -20.39 11.14
N SER A 39 3.46 -21.54 11.75
CA SER A 39 4.68 -22.19 12.22
C SER A 39 5.49 -22.83 11.08
N GLU A 40 4.90 -23.00 9.90
CA GLU A 40 5.53 -23.68 8.78
C GLU A 40 5.94 -22.70 7.67
N GLU A 41 7.23 -22.51 7.54
CA GLU A 41 7.86 -21.74 6.47
C GLU A 41 7.41 -22.18 5.07
N LYS A 42 7.12 -23.48 4.90
CA LYS A 42 6.61 -24.07 3.67
C LYS A 42 5.26 -23.46 3.25
N GLU A 43 4.36 -23.20 4.19
CA GLU A 43 3.06 -22.60 3.90
C GLU A 43 3.22 -21.14 3.43
N LEU A 44 4.10 -20.37 4.09
CA LEU A 44 4.44 -19.02 3.65
C LEU A 44 5.01 -19.00 2.22
N TYR A 45 5.81 -19.99 1.86
CA TYR A 45 6.34 -20.11 0.49
C TYR A 45 5.26 -20.44 -0.54
N ASN A 46 4.29 -21.28 -0.19
CA ASN A 46 3.17 -21.59 -1.08
C ASN A 46 2.34 -20.32 -1.31
N ASN A 47 1.98 -19.61 -0.25
CA ASN A 47 1.22 -18.38 -0.32
C ASN A 47 1.98 -17.29 -1.11
N LEU A 48 3.30 -17.21 -0.98
CA LEU A 48 4.14 -16.32 -1.78
C LEU A 48 4.05 -16.63 -3.28
N ASN A 49 4.06 -17.90 -3.65
CA ASN A 49 3.97 -18.31 -5.06
C ASN A 49 2.58 -18.01 -5.64
N GLU A 50 1.53 -18.26 -4.88
CA GLU A 50 0.16 -17.91 -5.27
C GLU A 50 -0.03 -16.39 -5.39
N PHE A 51 0.54 -15.66 -4.44
CA PHE A 51 0.58 -14.19 -4.50
C PHE A 51 1.33 -13.69 -5.74
N LYS A 52 2.47 -14.32 -6.09
CA LYS A 52 3.19 -13.98 -7.32
C LYS A 52 2.32 -14.18 -8.56
N THR A 53 1.61 -15.31 -8.63
CA THR A 53 0.67 -15.59 -9.73
C THR A 53 -0.44 -14.55 -9.80
N PHE A 54 -0.98 -14.13 -8.65
CA PHE A 54 -1.99 -13.07 -8.58
C PHE A 54 -1.44 -11.73 -9.11
N ILE A 55 -0.24 -11.33 -8.67
CA ILE A 55 0.42 -10.07 -9.12
C ILE A 55 0.71 -10.13 -10.63
N ASP A 56 1.20 -11.25 -11.15
CA ASP A 56 1.44 -11.41 -12.58
C ASP A 56 0.14 -11.26 -13.40
N GLY A 57 -0.97 -11.73 -12.85
CA GLY A 57 -2.30 -11.57 -13.44
C GLY A 57 -2.78 -10.11 -13.53
N ILE A 58 -2.22 -9.19 -12.76
CA ILE A 58 -2.51 -7.75 -12.86
C ILE A 58 -1.93 -7.16 -14.15
N GLN A 59 -0.87 -7.75 -14.71
CA GLN A 59 -0.20 -7.30 -15.93
C GLN A 59 0.21 -5.81 -15.86
N ILE A 60 1.05 -5.47 -14.87
CA ILE A 60 1.51 -4.09 -14.68
C ILE A 60 2.31 -3.59 -15.88
N LYS A 61 2.06 -2.34 -16.26
CA LYS A 61 2.74 -1.63 -17.35
C LYS A 61 3.82 -0.71 -16.82
N GLU A 62 4.57 -0.09 -17.72
CA GLU A 62 5.65 0.86 -17.41
C GLU A 62 5.22 1.96 -16.43
N GLU A 63 4.00 2.47 -16.59
CA GLU A 63 3.45 3.58 -15.81
C GLU A 63 2.84 3.15 -14.47
N ASP A 64 2.57 1.84 -14.29
CA ASP A 64 1.85 1.32 -13.14
C ASP A 64 2.78 1.10 -11.93
N VAL A 65 2.18 1.12 -10.72
CA VAL A 65 2.88 0.78 -9.49
C VAL A 65 1.96 0.05 -8.51
N ILE A 66 2.51 -0.90 -7.77
CA ILE A 66 1.82 -1.66 -6.73
C ILE A 66 2.47 -1.34 -5.38
N ILE A 67 1.68 -0.89 -4.43
CA ILE A 67 2.09 -0.66 -3.04
C ILE A 67 1.66 -1.86 -2.21
N LEU A 68 2.62 -2.52 -1.60
CA LEU A 68 2.42 -3.71 -0.78
C LEU A 68 2.74 -3.40 0.68
N GLN A 69 1.79 -3.66 1.56
CA GLN A 69 1.95 -3.52 3.00
C GLN A 69 2.15 -4.89 3.65
N GLU A 70 2.72 -4.90 4.84
CA GLU A 70 2.99 -6.07 5.67
C GLU A 70 3.89 -7.14 5.01
N ILE A 71 4.85 -6.74 4.18
CA ILE A 71 5.86 -7.67 3.68
C ILE A 71 6.72 -8.16 4.87
N PRO A 72 6.79 -9.47 5.15
CA PRO A 72 7.62 -10.00 6.23
C PRO A 72 9.09 -9.68 6.00
N HIS A 73 9.72 -8.97 6.95
CA HIS A 73 11.09 -8.48 6.77
C HIS A 73 12.08 -9.22 7.67
N LYS A 74 12.03 -8.99 8.99
CA LYS A 74 12.95 -9.57 9.95
C LYS A 74 12.21 -10.30 11.09
N ILE A 75 12.93 -11.14 11.77
CA ILE A 75 12.48 -11.83 12.99
C ILE A 75 13.49 -11.61 14.12
N TRP A 76 13.00 -11.42 15.33
CA TRP A 76 13.85 -11.29 16.51
C TRP A 76 14.18 -12.68 17.06
N VAL A 77 15.46 -13.10 16.93
CA VAL A 77 15.95 -14.41 17.37
C VAL A 77 17.23 -14.21 18.19
N ASN A 78 17.31 -14.82 19.35
CA ASN A 78 18.53 -14.77 20.20
C ASN A 78 19.08 -13.35 20.44
N ARG A 79 18.19 -12.37 20.62
CA ARG A 79 18.51 -10.94 20.84
C ARG A 79 19.10 -10.21 19.64
N ILE A 80 18.96 -10.74 18.44
CA ILE A 80 19.34 -10.09 17.19
C ILE A 80 18.18 -10.10 16.19
N TRP A 81 18.18 -9.14 15.29
CA TRP A 81 17.27 -9.10 14.16
C TRP A 81 17.88 -9.85 12.98
N GLU A 82 17.24 -10.91 12.55
CA GLU A 82 17.63 -11.70 11.37
C GLU A 82 16.65 -11.47 10.22
N GLU A 83 17.18 -11.33 9.00
CA GLU A 83 16.33 -11.27 7.80
C GLU A 83 15.64 -12.61 7.60
N ARG A 84 14.32 -12.57 7.39
CA ARG A 84 13.54 -13.80 7.18
C ARG A 84 13.83 -14.41 5.81
N SER A 85 13.92 -15.74 5.75
CA SER A 85 14.10 -16.47 4.49
C SER A 85 12.98 -16.19 3.48
N ILE A 86 11.74 -16.00 3.96
CA ILE A 86 10.60 -15.59 3.11
C ILE A 86 10.85 -14.23 2.42
N PHE A 87 11.52 -13.27 3.09
CA PHE A 87 11.87 -11.99 2.49
C PHE A 87 12.95 -12.13 1.42
N GLN A 88 13.95 -12.97 1.67
CA GLN A 88 14.97 -13.29 0.66
C GLN A 88 14.34 -13.96 -0.56
N LYS A 89 13.41 -14.89 -0.32
CA LYS A 89 12.67 -15.55 -1.39
C LYS A 89 11.80 -14.57 -2.17
N PHE A 90 11.11 -13.66 -1.48
CA PHE A 90 10.34 -12.57 -2.10
C PHE A 90 11.23 -11.73 -3.02
N LYS A 91 12.37 -11.23 -2.52
CA LYS A 91 13.32 -10.45 -3.32
C LYS A 91 13.79 -11.19 -4.57
N TYR A 92 14.07 -12.49 -4.43
CA TYR A 92 14.51 -13.33 -5.55
C TYR A 92 13.41 -13.53 -6.60
N VAL A 93 12.19 -13.87 -6.16
CA VAL A 93 11.07 -14.19 -7.06
C VAL A 93 10.59 -12.95 -7.79
N PHE A 94 10.35 -11.85 -7.06
CA PHE A 94 9.84 -10.62 -7.66
C PHE A 94 10.93 -9.81 -8.36
N GLY A 95 12.15 -9.81 -7.85
CA GLY A 95 13.25 -9.05 -8.42
C GLY A 95 13.66 -9.50 -9.84
N LYS A 96 13.20 -10.66 -10.32
CA LYS A 96 13.39 -11.09 -11.71
C LYS A 96 12.56 -10.27 -12.69
N ASP A 97 11.29 -10.02 -12.33
CA ASP A 97 10.28 -9.49 -13.25
C ASP A 97 9.93 -8.02 -12.93
N TYR A 98 10.22 -7.57 -11.71
CA TYR A 98 9.83 -6.25 -11.21
C TYR A 98 11.02 -5.47 -10.67
N THR A 99 10.91 -4.15 -10.74
CA THR A 99 11.72 -3.21 -9.95
C THR A 99 11.08 -3.13 -8.57
N ILE A 100 11.87 -3.34 -7.51
CA ILE A 100 11.41 -3.30 -6.13
C ILE A 100 11.97 -2.03 -5.47
N PHE A 101 11.07 -1.18 -4.97
CA PHE A 101 11.42 -0.03 -4.16
C PHE A 101 11.25 -0.38 -2.69
N TYR A 102 12.25 -0.05 -1.89
CA TYR A 102 12.25 -0.28 -0.44
C TYR A 102 12.04 1.04 0.31
N PRO A 103 11.53 0.97 1.55
CA PRO A 103 11.48 2.13 2.43
C PRO A 103 12.84 2.81 2.50
N LYS A 104 12.83 4.14 2.54
CA LYS A 104 14.05 4.94 2.67
C LYS A 104 14.86 4.58 3.92
N PHE A 105 14.14 4.23 4.99
CA PHE A 105 14.70 3.73 6.24
C PHE A 105 14.14 2.33 6.51
N LEU A 106 14.81 1.32 5.95
CA LEU A 106 14.50 -0.07 6.23
C LEU A 106 15.13 -0.44 7.57
N ILE A 107 14.41 -0.20 8.64
CA ILE A 107 14.84 -0.46 10.02
C ILE A 107 14.62 -1.92 10.43
N ASP A 108 15.17 -2.31 11.57
CA ASP A 108 14.91 -3.61 12.19
C ASP A 108 13.44 -3.70 12.60
N SER A 109 12.66 -4.49 11.86
CA SER A 109 11.22 -4.65 12.06
C SER A 109 10.70 -5.93 11.44
N ASN A 110 9.57 -6.42 11.96
CA ASN A 110 8.94 -7.64 11.48
C ASN A 110 8.40 -7.52 10.04
N GLN A 111 7.98 -6.34 9.64
CA GLN A 111 7.29 -6.09 8.38
C GLN A 111 7.73 -4.76 7.77
N CYS A 112 7.59 -4.63 6.44
CA CYS A 112 7.81 -3.38 5.74
C CYS A 112 6.76 -3.14 4.64
N THR A 113 6.65 -1.89 4.22
CA THR A 113 5.89 -1.46 3.04
C THR A 113 6.86 -1.29 1.88
N ILE A 114 6.55 -1.84 0.72
CA ILE A 114 7.36 -1.73 -0.49
C ILE A 114 6.52 -1.28 -1.68
N ALA A 115 7.18 -0.88 -2.77
CA ALA A 115 6.52 -0.71 -4.06
C ALA A 115 7.13 -1.63 -5.11
N LEU A 116 6.29 -2.17 -6.00
CA LEU A 116 6.67 -2.92 -7.18
C LEU A 116 6.28 -2.12 -8.43
N ALA A 117 7.15 -2.07 -9.40
CA ALA A 117 6.87 -1.50 -10.72
C ALA A 117 7.47 -2.38 -11.81
N SER A 118 7.11 -2.16 -13.07
CA SER A 118 7.73 -2.88 -14.18
C SER A 118 9.25 -2.62 -14.26
N LYS A 119 9.99 -3.44 -15.00
CA LYS A 119 11.44 -3.21 -15.21
C LYS A 119 11.73 -1.94 -16.01
N GLU A 120 10.82 -1.55 -16.88
CA GLU A 120 10.90 -0.36 -17.72
C GLU A 120 10.33 0.89 -17.05
N THR A 121 10.00 0.82 -15.76
CA THR A 121 9.30 1.89 -15.06
C THR A 121 10.04 3.22 -15.06
N ASN A 122 9.27 4.31 -15.16
CA ASN A 122 9.73 5.69 -14.94
C ASN A 122 9.59 6.13 -13.46
N TRP A 123 9.09 5.27 -12.57
CA TRP A 123 9.09 5.53 -11.14
C TRP A 123 10.50 5.43 -10.58
N THR A 124 10.84 6.32 -9.67
CA THR A 124 12.12 6.33 -8.94
C THR A 124 11.87 6.50 -7.44
N ALA A 125 12.84 6.11 -6.62
CA ALA A 125 12.79 6.45 -5.20
C ALA A 125 12.80 7.97 -5.05
N SER A 126 11.92 8.52 -4.21
CA SER A 126 11.84 9.96 -4.02
C SER A 126 13.10 10.50 -3.37
N LYS A 127 13.59 11.62 -3.91
CA LYS A 127 14.71 12.39 -3.34
C LYS A 127 14.24 13.31 -2.21
N LYS A 128 12.94 13.53 -2.08
CA LYS A 128 12.34 14.36 -1.05
C LYS A 128 12.30 13.63 0.29
N ASN A 129 12.31 14.39 1.36
CA ASN A 129 12.01 13.93 2.72
C ASN A 129 10.61 14.38 3.08
N ILE A 130 9.58 13.68 2.55
CA ILE A 130 8.18 13.99 2.84
C ILE A 130 7.94 13.82 4.33
N ILE A 131 8.39 12.69 4.85
CA ILE A 131 8.29 12.39 6.27
C ILE A 131 9.66 12.58 6.92
N GLU A 132 9.74 13.50 7.87
CA GLU A 132 10.92 13.64 8.72
C GLU A 132 10.89 12.58 9.81
N TYR A 133 11.90 11.73 9.76
CA TYR A 133 12.09 10.73 10.79
C TYR A 133 12.94 11.35 11.91
N ASP A 134 12.41 11.36 13.11
CA ASP A 134 13.22 11.65 14.28
C ASP A 134 14.28 10.56 14.53
N ARG A 135 15.13 10.74 15.53
CA ARG A 135 16.22 9.81 15.83
C ARG A 135 15.78 8.38 16.17
N PHE A 136 14.50 8.15 16.38
CA PHE A 136 13.94 6.85 16.75
C PHE A 136 13.35 6.08 15.58
N HIS A 137 13.18 6.70 14.42
CA HIS A 137 12.78 6.09 13.10
C HIS A 137 11.87 4.85 13.17
N SER A 138 11.09 4.70 14.25
CA SER A 138 10.38 3.45 14.61
C SER A 138 9.35 3.02 13.54
N PHE A 139 9.02 3.90 12.59
CA PHE A 139 8.00 3.66 11.56
C PHE A 139 8.52 3.77 10.12
N GLY A 140 9.82 3.99 9.93
CA GLY A 140 10.38 4.20 8.59
C GLY A 140 10.14 3.06 7.62
N ASN A 141 10.01 1.83 8.10
CA ASN A 141 9.68 0.65 7.32
C ASN A 141 8.21 0.56 6.88
N LYS A 142 7.32 1.39 7.44
CA LYS A 142 5.88 1.40 7.10
C LYS A 142 5.51 2.39 6.01
N LEU A 143 6.47 3.13 5.51
CA LEU A 143 6.29 4.18 4.52
C LEU A 143 7.21 3.97 3.33
N ILE A 144 6.70 4.19 2.12
CA ILE A 144 7.48 4.20 0.89
C ILE A 144 7.23 5.49 0.12
N GLU A 145 8.29 6.17 -0.28
CA GLU A 145 8.25 7.43 -1.01
C GLU A 145 8.85 7.21 -2.41
N ILE A 146 8.03 7.34 -3.44
CA ILE A 146 8.46 7.23 -4.84
C ILE A 146 7.94 8.41 -5.66
N GLU A 147 8.63 8.73 -6.75
CA GLU A 147 8.28 9.85 -7.62
C GLU A 147 8.36 9.48 -9.09
N LYS A 148 7.52 10.13 -9.91
CA LYS A 148 7.52 10.05 -11.36
C LYS A 148 7.18 11.40 -11.96
N GLY A 149 8.15 12.08 -12.56
CA GLY A 149 7.98 13.46 -13.02
C GLY A 149 7.59 14.38 -11.86
N ASN A 150 6.39 14.96 -11.94
CA ASN A 150 5.84 15.81 -10.88
C ASN A 150 4.92 15.07 -9.90
N ASP A 151 4.63 13.81 -10.16
CA ASP A 151 3.81 13.00 -9.29
C ASP A 151 4.65 12.39 -8.17
N ILE A 152 4.22 12.58 -6.93
CA ILE A 152 4.83 12.00 -5.73
C ILE A 152 3.80 11.09 -5.10
N LEU A 153 4.20 9.86 -4.81
CA LEU A 153 3.38 8.86 -4.15
C LEU A 153 4.00 8.51 -2.80
N LEU A 154 3.19 8.62 -1.76
CA LEU A 154 3.46 8.12 -0.41
C LEU A 154 2.62 6.87 -0.18
N GLY A 155 3.26 5.70 -0.20
CA GLY A 155 2.64 4.43 0.20
C GLY A 155 2.74 4.24 1.70
N VAL A 156 1.65 3.83 2.34
CA VAL A 156 1.54 3.84 3.80
C VAL A 156 0.96 2.52 4.36
N HIS A 157 1.43 2.17 5.57
CA HIS A 157 0.75 1.28 6.48
C HIS A 157 0.73 1.97 7.85
N ILE A 158 -0.33 2.73 8.10
CA ILE A 158 -0.39 3.66 9.24
C ILE A 158 -0.77 2.92 10.53
N ASN A 159 -0.17 3.34 11.63
CA ASN A 159 -0.68 3.08 12.96
C ASN A 159 -1.04 4.42 13.66
N PRO A 160 -1.77 4.39 14.78
CA PRO A 160 -2.23 5.61 15.45
C PRO A 160 -1.14 6.65 15.75
N LYS A 161 0.08 6.19 16.06
CA LYS A 161 1.22 7.07 16.43
C LYS A 161 1.88 7.77 15.23
N MET A 162 1.54 7.38 14.00
CA MET A 162 2.15 7.94 12.80
C MET A 162 1.42 9.16 12.25
N TRP A 163 0.17 9.41 12.67
CA TRP A 163 -0.69 10.40 12.03
C TRP A 163 -0.12 11.81 12.08
N ASP A 164 0.39 12.25 13.22
CA ASP A 164 0.94 13.60 13.36
C ASP A 164 2.17 13.80 12.46
N MET A 165 2.99 12.75 12.31
CA MET A 165 4.16 12.77 11.42
C MET A 165 3.74 12.88 9.94
N ILE A 166 2.70 12.15 9.55
CA ILE A 166 2.17 12.18 8.17
C ILE A 166 1.52 13.53 7.89
N GLU A 167 0.70 14.05 8.79
CA GLU A 167 0.08 15.36 8.69
C GLU A 167 1.13 16.46 8.47
N ASN A 168 2.11 16.54 9.36
CA ASN A 168 3.22 17.51 9.25
C ASN A 168 4.02 17.36 7.94
N GLY A 169 4.22 16.15 7.46
CA GLY A 169 4.90 15.89 6.19
C GLY A 169 4.12 16.38 4.98
N LEU A 170 2.81 16.13 4.97
CA LEU A 170 1.91 16.53 3.89
C LEU A 170 1.62 18.03 3.87
N GLU A 171 1.72 18.74 5.02
CA GLU A 171 1.66 20.19 5.08
C GLU A 171 2.89 20.85 4.45
N ARG A 172 4.07 20.24 4.60
CA ARG A 172 5.33 20.79 4.07
C ARG A 172 5.55 20.47 2.60
N GLU A 173 5.21 19.25 2.20
CA GLU A 173 5.50 18.72 0.87
C GLU A 173 4.22 18.33 0.14
N LYS A 174 4.08 18.85 -1.08
CA LYS A 174 2.93 18.52 -1.92
C LYS A 174 3.07 17.13 -2.48
N VAL A 175 2.35 16.18 -1.90
CA VAL A 175 2.24 14.80 -2.36
C VAL A 175 1.05 14.67 -3.30
N THR A 176 1.18 13.91 -4.38
CA THR A 176 0.09 13.70 -5.34
C THR A 176 -0.86 12.61 -4.87
N PHE A 177 -0.30 11.50 -4.36
CA PHE A 177 -1.05 10.32 -3.93
C PHE A 177 -0.59 9.87 -2.56
N VAL A 178 -1.52 9.63 -1.64
CA VAL A 178 -1.28 8.91 -0.38
C VAL A 178 -2.12 7.64 -0.43
N VAL A 179 -1.46 6.48 -0.37
CA VAL A 179 -2.06 5.21 -0.76
C VAL A 179 -1.69 4.11 0.22
N GLY A 180 -2.65 3.32 0.64
CA GLY A 180 -2.35 2.14 1.46
C GLY A 180 -3.38 1.83 2.52
N ASP A 181 -2.91 1.11 3.54
CA ASP A 181 -3.66 0.78 4.73
C ASP A 181 -3.50 1.89 5.77
N PHE A 182 -4.60 2.58 6.04
CA PHE A 182 -4.65 3.70 6.99
C PHE A 182 -4.98 3.25 8.39
N ASN A 183 -5.43 2.00 8.58
CA ASN A 183 -5.92 1.50 9.88
C ASN A 183 -6.88 2.48 10.57
N ALA A 184 -7.63 3.25 9.77
CA ALA A 184 -8.49 4.33 10.23
C ALA A 184 -9.95 3.97 9.94
N TYR A 185 -10.72 3.87 10.99
CA TYR A 185 -12.16 3.67 10.92
C TYR A 185 -12.84 5.04 10.96
N GLU A 186 -13.61 5.40 9.92
CA GLU A 186 -14.33 6.68 9.92
C GLU A 186 -15.33 6.80 11.08
N GLU A 187 -15.80 5.68 11.60
CA GLU A 187 -16.89 5.64 12.56
C GLU A 187 -16.51 5.19 13.98
N ARG A 188 -15.30 4.65 14.22
CA ARG A 188 -14.97 4.01 15.51
C ARG A 188 -13.55 4.37 16.00
N GLY A 189 -13.43 4.48 17.35
CA GLY A 189 -12.17 4.53 18.08
C GLY A 189 -11.38 5.83 17.97
N GLU A 190 -10.12 5.79 18.41
CA GLU A 190 -9.19 6.93 18.41
C GLU A 190 -8.88 7.48 17.02
N MET A 191 -9.09 6.68 15.98
CA MET A 191 -8.79 7.01 14.58
C MET A 191 -9.97 7.63 13.83
N LYS A 192 -11.13 7.79 14.46
CA LYS A 192 -12.40 8.23 13.83
C LYS A 192 -12.29 9.50 12.98
N ASN A 193 -11.49 10.46 13.41
CA ASN A 193 -11.38 11.77 12.73
C ASN A 193 -10.12 11.89 11.86
N LYS A 194 -9.24 10.88 11.84
CA LYS A 194 -7.95 11.00 11.14
C LYS A 194 -8.09 11.12 9.61
N PRO A 195 -8.99 10.39 8.92
CA PRO A 195 -9.23 10.63 7.49
C PRO A 195 -9.69 12.06 7.16
N SER A 196 -10.35 12.76 8.10
CA SER A 196 -10.77 14.16 7.90
C SER A 196 -9.58 15.13 7.82
N ILE A 197 -8.46 14.81 8.45
CA ILE A 197 -7.21 15.59 8.37
C ILE A 197 -6.74 15.65 6.92
N LEU A 198 -6.66 14.52 6.23
CA LEU A 198 -6.23 14.47 4.83
C LEU A 198 -7.17 15.28 3.93
N ARG A 199 -8.49 15.22 4.19
CA ARG A 199 -9.45 16.08 3.48
C ARG A 199 -9.22 17.56 3.74
N GLY A 200 -8.88 17.93 4.98
CA GLY A 200 -8.50 19.30 5.36
C GLY A 200 -7.25 19.81 4.62
N LEU A 201 -6.28 18.93 4.39
CA LEU A 201 -5.06 19.22 3.64
C LEU A 201 -5.26 19.22 2.11
N GLY A 202 -6.49 19.08 1.63
CA GLY A 202 -6.79 19.18 0.20
C GLY A 202 -6.74 17.85 -0.56
N TYR A 203 -6.86 16.71 0.13
CA TYR A 203 -6.97 15.40 -0.50
C TYR A 203 -8.43 14.92 -0.56
N ASN A 204 -8.79 14.24 -1.63
CA ASN A 204 -10.05 13.51 -1.73
C ASN A 204 -9.81 12.02 -1.51
N SER A 205 -10.67 11.41 -0.71
CA SER A 205 -10.77 9.96 -0.53
C SER A 205 -11.52 9.34 -1.69
N PHE A 206 -11.07 8.17 -2.16
CA PHE A 206 -11.68 7.49 -3.30
C PHE A 206 -12.36 6.17 -2.97
N ILE A 207 -12.02 5.51 -1.87
CA ILE A 207 -12.78 4.34 -1.40
C ILE A 207 -13.81 4.84 -0.39
N PRO A 208 -15.13 4.67 -0.68
CA PRO A 208 -16.18 5.03 0.27
C PRO A 208 -16.10 4.21 1.56
N SER A 209 -16.47 4.79 2.70
CA SER A 209 -16.42 4.13 4.02
C SER A 209 -17.33 2.90 4.15
N ASN A 210 -18.34 2.76 3.28
CA ASN A 210 -19.22 1.59 3.22
C ASN A 210 -18.66 0.44 2.35
N VAL A 211 -17.49 0.61 1.75
CA VAL A 211 -16.81 -0.45 0.99
C VAL A 211 -15.84 -1.19 1.91
N ILE A 212 -16.09 -2.46 2.16
CA ILE A 212 -15.25 -3.29 3.00
C ILE A 212 -13.95 -3.61 2.26
N THR A 213 -12.81 -3.23 2.86
CA THR A 213 -11.46 -3.54 2.35
C THR A 213 -10.70 -4.49 3.28
N TYR A 214 -11.08 -4.55 4.56
CA TYR A 214 -10.56 -5.49 5.55
C TYR A 214 -11.68 -6.43 6.00
N PHE A 215 -11.57 -7.72 5.67
CA PHE A 215 -12.68 -8.66 5.77
C PHE A 215 -12.88 -9.24 7.17
N ASP A 216 -11.80 -9.44 7.93
CA ASP A 216 -11.89 -9.95 9.29
C ASP A 216 -12.61 -8.95 10.23
N GLY A 217 -12.35 -7.65 10.07
CA GLY A 217 -12.98 -6.57 10.81
C GLY A 217 -14.21 -5.94 10.14
N GLU A 218 -14.62 -6.41 8.97
CA GLU A 218 -15.72 -5.86 8.15
C GLU A 218 -15.65 -4.33 8.02
N SER A 219 -14.46 -3.81 7.71
CA SER A 219 -14.20 -2.37 7.73
C SER A 219 -13.48 -1.86 6.47
N SER A 220 -13.56 -0.55 6.25
CA SER A 220 -12.86 0.16 5.18
C SER A 220 -11.61 0.83 5.76
N VAL A 221 -10.45 0.20 5.64
CA VAL A 221 -9.17 0.70 6.18
C VAL A 221 -8.18 1.08 5.09
N ASP A 222 -8.30 0.49 3.91
CA ASP A 222 -7.49 0.83 2.75
C ASP A 222 -8.10 1.97 1.95
N ASN A 223 -7.27 2.90 1.45
CA ASN A 223 -7.78 4.00 0.65
C ASN A 223 -6.73 4.58 -0.30
N PHE A 224 -7.22 5.41 -1.23
CA PHE A 224 -6.45 6.33 -2.06
C PHE A 224 -6.88 7.76 -1.73
N TYR A 225 -5.94 8.56 -1.26
CA TYR A 225 -6.11 9.99 -1.10
C TYR A 225 -5.35 10.71 -2.21
N VAL A 226 -6.08 11.42 -3.06
CA VAL A 226 -5.50 12.10 -4.21
C VAL A 226 -5.64 13.61 -4.01
N ASN A 227 -4.54 14.33 -4.24
CA ASN A 227 -4.55 15.79 -4.16
C ASN A 227 -5.56 16.38 -5.16
N LYS A 228 -6.38 17.33 -4.72
CA LYS A 228 -7.47 17.91 -5.51
C LYS A 228 -6.99 18.54 -6.83
N ASP A 229 -5.81 19.12 -6.85
CA ASP A 229 -5.25 19.73 -8.07
C ASP A 229 -4.97 18.69 -9.17
N ARG A 230 -4.75 17.42 -8.79
CA ARG A 230 -4.52 16.31 -9.72
C ARG A 230 -5.83 15.79 -10.30
N ILE A 231 -6.89 15.74 -9.49
CA ILE A 231 -8.21 15.20 -9.89
C ILE A 231 -8.84 16.04 -11.00
N LEU A 232 -8.69 17.35 -10.95
CA LEU A 232 -9.28 18.27 -11.95
C LEU A 232 -8.81 18.04 -13.39
N LYS A 233 -7.69 17.31 -13.57
CA LYS A 233 -7.07 17.10 -14.89
C LYS A 233 -7.43 15.77 -15.54
N HIS A 234 -7.88 14.80 -14.76
CA HIS A 234 -8.06 13.41 -15.22
C HIS A 234 -9.33 12.80 -14.60
N GLY A 235 -10.03 11.98 -15.36
CA GLY A 235 -11.06 11.10 -14.81
C GLY A 235 -10.37 10.01 -13.99
N LEU A 236 -10.90 9.69 -12.80
CA LEU A 236 -10.38 8.67 -11.93
C LEU A 236 -11.40 7.54 -11.77
N ARG A 237 -10.91 6.31 -11.74
CA ARG A 237 -11.74 5.12 -11.51
C ARG A 237 -11.13 4.27 -10.41
N ILE A 238 -11.98 3.74 -9.56
CA ILE A 238 -11.59 2.80 -8.48
C ILE A 238 -12.18 1.43 -8.76
N GLU A 239 -11.35 0.41 -8.56
CA GLU A 239 -11.77 -0.98 -8.45
C GLU A 239 -11.30 -1.54 -7.10
N VAL A 240 -12.22 -2.14 -6.36
CA VAL A 240 -11.94 -2.88 -5.12
C VAL A 240 -12.24 -4.35 -5.38
N LYS A 241 -11.22 -5.19 -5.35
CA LYS A 241 -11.34 -6.62 -5.64
C LYS A 241 -11.07 -7.43 -4.38
N LYS A 242 -12.09 -8.13 -3.91
CA LYS A 242 -11.91 -9.16 -2.90
C LYS A 242 -11.02 -10.25 -3.48
N THR A 243 -9.92 -10.54 -2.80
CA THR A 243 -9.03 -11.65 -3.14
C THR A 243 -9.59 -12.97 -2.61
N GLU A 244 -9.07 -14.08 -3.09
CA GLU A 244 -9.37 -15.36 -2.50
C GLU A 244 -8.77 -15.45 -1.08
N SER A 245 -9.43 -16.15 -0.19
CA SER A 245 -9.13 -16.17 1.25
C SER A 245 -7.70 -16.61 1.61
N PHE A 246 -7.04 -17.33 0.71
CA PHE A 246 -5.65 -17.77 0.93
C PHE A 246 -4.60 -16.68 0.64
N ILE A 247 -4.96 -15.58 -0.02
CA ILE A 247 -4.00 -14.52 -0.38
C ILE A 247 -3.88 -13.48 0.73
N SER A 248 -5.01 -12.91 1.17
CA SER A 248 -5.03 -11.88 2.23
C SER A 248 -6.43 -11.71 2.80
N ASP A 249 -6.50 -11.20 4.03
CA ASP A 249 -7.72 -10.67 4.69
C ASP A 249 -8.09 -9.25 4.23
N HIS A 250 -7.26 -8.64 3.36
CA HIS A 250 -7.54 -7.37 2.71
C HIS A 250 -7.97 -7.50 1.25
N ALA A 251 -8.65 -6.47 0.74
CA ALA A 251 -8.94 -6.32 -0.68
C ALA A 251 -7.72 -5.80 -1.44
N CYS A 252 -7.58 -6.21 -2.69
CA CYS A 252 -6.71 -5.55 -3.64
C CYS A 252 -7.45 -4.35 -4.24
N CYS A 253 -6.95 -3.15 -3.99
CA CYS A 253 -7.56 -1.89 -4.42
C CYS A 253 -6.75 -1.28 -5.57
N THR A 254 -7.43 -0.82 -6.62
CA THR A 254 -6.80 -0.23 -7.81
C THR A 254 -7.40 1.14 -8.11
N LEU A 255 -6.54 2.14 -8.28
CA LEU A 255 -6.88 3.46 -8.81
C LEU A 255 -6.37 3.57 -10.24
N GLU A 256 -7.26 3.83 -11.20
CA GLU A 256 -6.95 4.10 -12.61
C GLU A 256 -7.05 5.60 -12.88
N ILE A 257 -6.02 6.16 -13.57
CA ILE A 257 -5.87 7.59 -13.85
C ILE A 257 -5.73 7.81 -15.35
#